data_22e6cadace2d1b7cbdac2cf47dd8e622
#
_entry.id   22e6cadace2d1b7cbdac2cf47dd8e622
#
_cell.length_a   1.000
_cell.length_b   1.000
_cell.length_c   1.000
_cell.angle_alpha   90.00
_cell.angle_beta   90.00
_cell.angle_gamma   90.00
#
_symmetry.space_group_name_H-M   'P 1'
#
loop_
_entity.id
_entity.type
_entity.pdbx_description
1 polymer ?
#
loop_
_entity_poly.entity_id
_entity_poly.type
_entity_poly.pdbx_seq_one_letter_code
_entity_poly.pdbx_strand_id
1 'polypeptide(L)'
;QRQMCIRDRASAFLFPVESLVNINMLSQFGLILFMFAIGMELNISEVRKKLKETILISHTSTIVPFFFGMLTAYFVYDKYADKSTPFLSFALFIGIAMSITAFPVLARIIQEKGLTKTHLGTISLASAANGDITAWCLLAVVIAIAQAGSMLSAVYNILFSVLYIVFMFLAVRPF
;
A
#
# COMPACT_ATOMS: atom_id res chain seq x y z
N GLN A 1 10.50 -28.62 -1.43
CA GLN A 1 11.89 -28.13 -1.53
C GLN A 1 12.47 -28.28 -2.95
N ARG A 2 12.28 -29.40 -3.69
CA ARG A 2 12.83 -29.57 -5.06
C ARG A 2 12.23 -28.63 -6.10
N GLN A 3 10.95 -28.30 -6.02
CA GLN A 3 10.29 -27.38 -6.97
C GLN A 3 10.76 -25.92 -6.78
N MET A 4 11.10 -25.52 -5.56
CA MET A 4 11.70 -24.22 -5.26
C MET A 4 13.07 -24.06 -5.94
N CYS A 5 13.95 -25.08 -5.87
CA CYS A 5 15.28 -25.04 -6.50
C CYS A 5 15.24 -24.97 -8.04
N ILE A 6 14.23 -25.56 -8.70
CA ILE A 6 14.07 -25.49 -10.16
C ILE A 6 13.62 -24.08 -10.57
N ARG A 7 12.68 -23.50 -9.85
CA ARG A 7 12.19 -22.14 -10.08
C ARG A 7 13.30 -21.10 -9.87
N ASP A 8 14.10 -21.25 -8.81
CA ASP A 8 15.22 -20.35 -8.51
C ASP A 8 16.32 -20.41 -9.56
N ARG A 9 16.64 -21.62 -10.08
CA ARG A 9 17.60 -21.78 -11.18
C ARG A 9 17.09 -21.20 -12.50
N ALA A 10 15.83 -21.43 -12.84
CA ALA A 10 15.23 -20.87 -14.05
C ALA A 10 15.14 -19.34 -13.98
N SER A 11 14.77 -18.79 -12.83
CA SER A 11 14.73 -17.34 -12.63
C SER A 11 16.12 -16.70 -12.66
N ALA A 12 17.13 -17.33 -12.06
CA ALA A 12 18.51 -16.84 -12.10
C ALA A 12 19.14 -16.89 -13.50
N PHE A 13 18.73 -17.85 -14.34
CA PHE A 13 19.18 -17.95 -15.73
C PHE A 13 18.50 -16.92 -16.64
N LEU A 14 17.18 -16.72 -16.48
CA LEU A 14 16.39 -15.80 -17.29
C LEU A 14 16.57 -14.34 -16.85
N PHE A 15 16.81 -14.10 -15.57
CA PHE A 15 16.93 -12.78 -14.97
C PHE A 15 18.20 -12.69 -14.12
N PRO A 16 19.38 -12.52 -14.72
CA PRO A 16 20.63 -12.30 -13.97
C PRO A 16 20.45 -11.07 -13.05
N VAL A 17 21.11 -11.10 -11.90
CA VAL A 17 20.99 -10.05 -10.86
C VAL A 17 21.29 -8.66 -11.42
N GLU A 18 22.19 -8.57 -12.39
CA GLU A 18 22.54 -7.32 -13.08
C GLU A 18 21.40 -6.75 -13.93
N SER A 19 20.56 -7.62 -14.51
CA SER A 19 19.39 -7.18 -15.31
C SER A 19 18.18 -6.80 -14.46
N LEU A 20 18.12 -7.24 -13.20
CA LEU A 20 17.00 -6.93 -12.30
C LEU A 20 16.88 -5.44 -12.03
N VAL A 21 17.98 -4.69 -12.00
CA VAL A 21 17.96 -3.23 -11.83
C VAL A 21 17.23 -2.55 -12.99
N ASN A 22 17.56 -2.93 -14.23
CA ASN A 22 16.96 -2.37 -15.43
C ASN A 22 15.48 -2.78 -15.56
N ILE A 23 15.14 -4.02 -15.22
CA ILE A 23 13.76 -4.52 -15.22
C ILE A 23 12.93 -3.79 -14.16
N ASN A 24 13.49 -3.54 -12.99
CA ASN A 24 12.83 -2.79 -11.93
C ASN A 24 12.55 -1.35 -12.37
N MET A 25 13.52 -0.69 -12.99
CA MET A 25 13.36 0.64 -13.56
C MET A 25 12.22 0.67 -14.58
N LEU A 26 12.20 -0.26 -15.53
CA LEU A 26 11.13 -0.38 -16.54
C LEU A 26 9.76 -0.66 -15.91
N SER A 27 9.72 -1.49 -14.88
CA SER A 27 8.50 -1.78 -14.10
C SER A 27 7.96 -0.53 -13.41
N GLN A 28 8.82 0.31 -12.83
CA GLN A 28 8.42 1.57 -12.20
C GLN A 28 7.84 2.55 -13.23
N PHE A 29 8.46 2.69 -14.39
CA PHE A 29 7.90 3.51 -15.48
C PHE A 29 6.55 2.97 -15.95
N GLY A 30 6.42 1.67 -16.14
CA GLY A 30 5.16 1.02 -16.51
C GLY A 30 4.07 1.28 -15.47
N LEU A 31 4.39 1.19 -14.19
CA LEU A 31 3.46 1.46 -13.11
C LEU A 31 3.01 2.93 -13.09
N ILE A 32 3.92 3.87 -13.26
CA ILE A 32 3.61 5.31 -13.31
C ILE A 32 2.65 5.61 -14.46
N LEU A 33 2.93 5.11 -15.67
CA LEU A 33 2.08 5.31 -16.84
C LEU A 33 0.70 4.66 -16.66
N PHE A 34 0.65 3.48 -16.09
CA PHE A 34 -0.59 2.77 -15.80
C PHE A 34 -1.45 3.53 -14.79
N MET A 35 -0.84 4.00 -13.68
CA MET A 35 -1.54 4.78 -12.66
C MET A 35 -2.03 6.13 -13.21
N PHE A 36 -1.27 6.77 -14.09
CA PHE A 36 -1.68 7.99 -14.78
C PHE A 36 -2.90 7.74 -15.67
N ALA A 37 -2.87 6.69 -16.48
CA ALA A 37 -3.99 6.33 -17.37
C ALA A 37 -5.28 6.06 -16.55
N ILE A 38 -5.21 5.29 -15.46
CA ILE A 38 -6.35 5.06 -14.57
C ILE A 38 -6.83 6.35 -13.92
N GLY A 39 -5.89 7.20 -13.47
CA GLY A 39 -6.23 8.49 -12.88
C GLY A 39 -7.05 9.40 -13.81
N MET A 40 -6.75 9.36 -15.11
CA MET A 40 -7.52 10.10 -16.11
C MET A 40 -8.94 9.53 -16.35
N GLU A 41 -9.14 8.24 -16.16
CA GLU A 41 -10.46 7.62 -16.32
C GLU A 41 -11.39 7.84 -15.12
N LEU A 42 -10.84 8.23 -13.95
CA LEU A 42 -11.63 8.46 -12.75
C LEU A 42 -12.52 9.71 -12.87
N ASN A 43 -13.81 9.52 -12.68
CA ASN A 43 -14.76 10.63 -12.63
C ASN A 43 -14.78 11.28 -11.24
N ILE A 44 -13.95 12.31 -11.06
CA ILE A 44 -13.76 13.02 -9.79
C ILE A 44 -15.08 13.62 -9.28
N SER A 45 -16.00 14.02 -10.16
CA SER A 45 -17.28 14.60 -9.76
C SER A 45 -18.18 13.58 -9.08
N GLU A 46 -18.21 12.35 -9.55
CA GLU A 46 -18.94 11.24 -8.92
C GLU A 46 -18.32 10.82 -7.59
N VAL A 47 -17.00 10.78 -7.52
CA VAL A 47 -16.27 10.49 -6.26
C VAL A 47 -16.59 11.54 -5.19
N ARG A 48 -16.65 12.83 -5.56
CA ARG A 48 -17.00 13.93 -4.62
C ARG A 48 -18.40 13.79 -4.04
N LYS A 49 -19.37 13.36 -4.82
CA LYS A 49 -20.76 13.15 -4.36
C LYS A 49 -20.86 12.06 -3.29
N LYS A 50 -19.94 11.08 -3.32
CA LYS A 50 -19.93 9.88 -2.49
C LYS A 50 -18.76 9.80 -1.50
N LEU A 51 -18.14 10.94 -1.19
CA LEU A 51 -16.94 10.98 -0.33
C LEU A 51 -17.14 10.30 1.02
N LYS A 52 -18.29 10.49 1.69
CA LYS A 52 -18.55 9.88 3.00
C LYS A 52 -18.60 8.36 2.91
N GLU A 53 -19.29 7.81 1.91
CA GLU A 53 -19.39 6.36 1.68
C GLU A 53 -18.02 5.78 1.34
N THR A 54 -17.29 6.44 0.43
CA THR A 54 -15.94 6.05 0.00
C THR A 54 -14.96 6.01 1.17
N ILE A 55 -14.94 7.04 2.01
CA ILE A 55 -14.07 7.12 3.17
C ILE A 55 -14.42 6.03 4.18
N LEU A 56 -15.71 5.85 4.48
CA LEU A 56 -16.16 4.84 5.42
C LEU A 56 -15.77 3.42 4.97
N ILE A 57 -16.04 3.09 3.71
CA ILE A 57 -15.68 1.78 3.12
C ILE A 57 -14.17 1.57 3.18
N SER A 58 -13.39 2.56 2.73
CA SER A 58 -11.93 2.48 2.70
C SER A 58 -11.33 2.25 4.10
N HIS A 59 -11.75 3.05 5.08
CA HIS A 59 -11.22 2.91 6.44
C HIS A 59 -11.64 1.59 7.10
N THR A 60 -12.88 1.18 6.91
CA THR A 60 -13.36 -0.11 7.46
C THR A 60 -12.60 -1.27 6.83
N SER A 61 -12.39 -1.24 5.50
CA SER A 61 -11.64 -2.28 4.79
C SER A 61 -10.16 -2.34 5.15
N THR A 62 -9.59 -1.26 5.68
CA THR A 62 -8.21 -1.23 6.15
C THR A 62 -8.10 -1.59 7.64
N ILE A 63 -8.95 -1.01 8.49
CA ILE A 63 -8.89 -1.17 9.95
C ILE A 63 -9.22 -2.59 10.38
N VAL A 64 -10.26 -3.19 9.82
CA VAL A 64 -10.70 -4.53 10.23
C VAL A 64 -9.64 -5.60 9.95
N PRO A 65 -9.09 -5.74 8.74
CA PRO A 65 -7.99 -6.68 8.49
C PRO A 65 -6.72 -6.36 9.29
N PHE A 66 -6.44 -5.07 9.54
CA PHE A 66 -5.31 -4.65 10.36
C PHE A 66 -5.39 -5.24 11.78
N PHE A 67 -6.54 -5.13 12.44
CA PHE A 67 -6.74 -5.72 13.76
C PHE A 67 -6.66 -7.24 13.73
N PHE A 68 -7.23 -7.90 12.73
CA PHE A 68 -7.08 -9.36 12.58
C PHE A 68 -5.63 -9.76 12.31
N GLY A 69 -4.88 -8.95 11.57
CA GLY A 69 -3.45 -9.15 11.37
C GLY A 69 -2.65 -9.05 12.67
N MET A 70 -2.94 -8.06 13.51
CA MET A 70 -2.33 -7.95 14.84
C MET A 70 -2.69 -9.13 15.75
N LEU A 71 -3.94 -9.57 15.71
CA LEU A 71 -4.38 -10.76 16.44
C LEU A 71 -3.66 -12.01 15.96
N THR A 72 -3.52 -12.18 14.64
CA THR A 72 -2.75 -13.29 14.06
C THR A 72 -1.28 -13.23 14.48
N ALA A 73 -0.68 -12.04 14.52
CA ALA A 73 0.68 -11.83 14.98
C ALA A 73 0.90 -12.35 16.41
N TYR A 74 -0.08 -12.21 17.29
CA TYR A 74 -0.01 -12.73 18.65
C TYR A 74 0.20 -14.24 18.70
N PHE A 75 -0.45 -15.01 17.81
CA PHE A 75 -0.30 -16.47 17.77
C PHE A 75 0.95 -16.94 17.02
N VAL A 76 1.51 -16.11 16.16
CA VAL A 76 2.59 -16.48 15.24
C VAL A 76 3.95 -15.97 15.72
N TYR A 77 3.97 -14.97 16.61
CA TYR A 77 5.17 -14.29 17.08
C TYR A 77 6.23 -15.24 17.62
N ASP A 78 5.87 -16.09 18.57
CA ASP A 78 6.84 -16.99 19.24
C ASP A 78 7.51 -17.98 18.28
N LYS A 79 6.88 -18.27 17.17
CA LYS A 79 7.36 -19.26 16.19
C LYS A 79 8.17 -18.67 15.05
N TYR A 80 7.84 -17.44 14.62
CA TYR A 80 8.36 -16.86 13.38
C TYR A 80 9.09 -15.53 13.57
N ALA A 81 8.94 -14.86 14.69
CA ALA A 81 9.65 -13.62 14.95
C ALA A 81 11.11 -13.90 15.33
N ASP A 82 12.01 -13.06 14.85
CA ASP A 82 13.38 -13.06 15.35
C ASP A 82 13.40 -12.52 16.79
N LYS A 83 14.22 -13.12 17.65
CA LYS A 83 14.35 -12.77 19.08
C LYS A 83 14.74 -11.31 19.34
N SER A 84 15.31 -10.65 18.33
CA SER A 84 15.69 -9.23 18.37
C SER A 84 14.55 -8.28 18.04
N THR A 85 13.43 -8.77 17.48
CA THR A 85 12.34 -7.92 17.00
C THR A 85 11.29 -7.71 18.10
N PRO A 86 10.99 -6.46 18.51
CA PRO A 86 9.93 -6.18 19.46
C PRO A 86 8.57 -6.66 18.96
N PHE A 87 7.75 -7.23 19.84
CA PHE A 87 6.41 -7.72 19.50
C PHE A 87 5.54 -6.65 18.82
N LEU A 88 5.60 -5.40 19.29
CA LEU A 88 4.82 -4.31 18.75
C LEU A 88 5.15 -4.06 17.26
N SER A 89 6.43 -4.00 16.92
CA SER A 89 6.88 -3.80 15.52
C SER A 89 6.44 -4.95 14.61
N PHE A 90 6.57 -6.18 15.10
CA PHE A 90 6.13 -7.37 14.37
C PHE A 90 4.60 -7.37 14.17
N ALA A 91 3.82 -7.10 15.21
CA ALA A 91 2.36 -7.09 15.15
C ALA A 91 1.83 -5.98 14.23
N LEU A 92 2.40 -4.78 14.31
CA LEU A 92 2.06 -3.67 13.40
C LEU A 92 2.39 -4.00 11.95
N PHE A 93 3.54 -4.64 11.70
CA PHE A 93 3.94 -5.03 10.35
C PHE A 93 2.99 -6.09 9.75
N ILE A 94 2.65 -7.13 10.51
CA ILE A 94 1.68 -8.15 10.09
C ILE A 94 0.29 -7.52 9.88
N GLY A 95 -0.12 -6.63 10.79
CA GLY A 95 -1.39 -5.90 10.65
C GLY A 95 -1.49 -5.14 9.34
N ILE A 96 -0.45 -4.37 8.98
CA ILE A 96 -0.39 -3.67 7.70
C ILE A 96 -0.35 -4.64 6.53
N ALA A 97 0.50 -5.66 6.58
CA ALA A 97 0.62 -6.63 5.49
C ALA A 97 -0.71 -7.30 5.14
N MET A 98 -1.59 -7.50 6.12
CA MET A 98 -2.94 -8.04 5.91
C MET A 98 -3.98 -7.00 5.50
N SER A 99 -3.74 -5.71 5.71
CA SER A 99 -4.70 -4.65 5.43
C SER A 99 -4.52 -3.96 4.07
N ILE A 100 -3.34 -4.10 3.46
CA ILE A 100 -3.05 -3.45 2.18
C ILE A 100 -3.80 -4.15 1.05
N THR A 101 -4.65 -3.38 0.36
CA THR A 101 -5.30 -3.79 -0.89
C THR A 101 -4.58 -3.16 -2.07
N ALA A 102 -4.40 -3.92 -3.16
CA ALA A 102 -3.70 -3.42 -4.33
C ALA A 102 -4.66 -2.69 -5.28
N PHE A 103 -4.70 -1.36 -5.23
CA PHE A 103 -5.50 -0.53 -6.16
C PHE A 103 -5.26 -0.88 -7.64
N PRO A 104 -4.01 -1.05 -8.14
CA PRO A 104 -3.80 -1.36 -9.55
C PRO A 104 -4.45 -2.67 -10.00
N VAL A 105 -4.47 -3.67 -9.13
CA VAL A 105 -5.10 -4.98 -9.43
C VAL A 105 -6.62 -4.84 -9.53
N LEU A 106 -7.24 -4.13 -8.58
CA LEU A 106 -8.68 -3.87 -8.61
C LEU A 106 -9.06 -3.03 -9.83
N ALA A 107 -8.29 -2.00 -10.14
CA ALA A 107 -8.52 -1.16 -11.32
C ALA A 107 -8.50 -1.98 -12.61
N ARG A 108 -7.54 -2.88 -12.75
CA ARG A 108 -7.44 -3.78 -13.91
C ARG A 108 -8.66 -4.69 -14.03
N ILE A 109 -9.09 -5.30 -12.93
CA ILE A 109 -10.28 -6.16 -12.92
C ILE A 109 -11.54 -5.39 -13.32
N ILE A 110 -11.71 -4.18 -12.80
CA ILE A 110 -12.88 -3.32 -13.11
C ILE A 110 -12.88 -2.91 -14.58
N GLN A 111 -11.71 -2.58 -15.15
CA GLN A 111 -11.56 -2.29 -16.57
C GLN A 111 -11.91 -3.51 -17.44
N GLU A 112 -11.35 -4.67 -17.16
CA GLU A 112 -11.61 -5.91 -17.92
C GLU A 112 -13.08 -6.34 -17.87
N LYS A 113 -13.78 -6.04 -16.79
CA LYS A 113 -15.23 -6.28 -16.65
C LYS A 113 -16.10 -5.19 -17.24
N GLY A 114 -15.54 -4.11 -17.76
CA GLY A 114 -16.28 -2.98 -18.32
C GLY A 114 -17.09 -2.20 -17.28
N LEU A 115 -16.73 -2.28 -16.00
CA LEU A 115 -17.47 -1.69 -14.89
C LEU A 115 -16.99 -0.28 -14.52
N THR A 116 -16.01 0.27 -15.20
CA THR A 116 -15.35 1.55 -14.86
C THR A 116 -16.35 2.72 -14.75
N LYS A 117 -17.37 2.75 -15.61
CA LYS A 117 -18.41 3.79 -15.63
C LYS A 117 -19.63 3.50 -14.77
N THR A 118 -19.66 2.35 -14.08
CA THR A 118 -20.77 1.99 -13.20
C THR A 118 -20.59 2.63 -11.83
N HIS A 119 -21.70 2.83 -11.12
CA HIS A 119 -21.70 3.33 -9.75
C HIS A 119 -20.81 2.48 -8.81
N LEU A 120 -20.92 1.15 -8.94
CA LEU A 120 -20.13 0.20 -8.17
C LEU A 120 -18.63 0.34 -8.48
N GLY A 121 -18.27 0.41 -9.77
CA GLY A 121 -16.89 0.56 -10.22
C GLY A 121 -16.25 1.86 -9.70
N THR A 122 -16.98 2.97 -9.82
CA THR A 122 -16.50 4.29 -9.36
C THR A 122 -16.25 4.31 -7.85
N ILE A 123 -17.18 3.79 -7.03
CA ILE A 123 -17.01 3.75 -5.56
C ILE A 123 -15.87 2.81 -5.19
N SER A 124 -15.79 1.64 -5.81
CA SER A 124 -14.73 0.66 -5.53
C SER A 124 -13.34 1.22 -5.84
N LEU A 125 -13.18 1.86 -7.00
CA LEU A 125 -11.91 2.49 -7.39
C LEU A 125 -11.54 3.64 -6.44
N ALA A 126 -12.49 4.50 -6.11
CA ALA A 126 -12.26 5.61 -5.21
C ALA A 126 -11.91 5.13 -3.79
N SER A 127 -12.59 4.10 -3.30
CA SER A 127 -12.31 3.52 -1.98
C SER A 127 -10.95 2.84 -1.93
N ALA A 128 -10.56 2.13 -2.98
CA ALA A 128 -9.25 1.50 -3.06
C ALA A 128 -8.12 2.54 -3.15
N ALA A 129 -8.29 3.60 -3.96
CA ALA A 129 -7.30 4.68 -4.04
C ALA A 129 -7.11 5.39 -2.68
N ASN A 130 -8.20 5.67 -1.95
CA ASN A 130 -8.11 6.24 -0.62
C ASN A 130 -7.49 5.25 0.39
N GLY A 131 -7.78 3.96 0.26
CA GLY A 131 -7.18 2.88 1.04
C GLY A 131 -5.68 2.79 0.84
N ASP A 132 -5.19 2.90 -0.38
CA ASP A 132 -3.76 2.91 -0.70
C ASP A 132 -3.04 4.08 0.01
N ILE A 133 -3.58 5.30 -0.07
CA ILE A 133 -3.01 6.46 0.61
C ILE A 133 -2.94 6.20 2.12
N THR A 134 -4.02 5.70 2.72
CA THR A 134 -4.07 5.38 4.16
C THR A 134 -3.05 4.30 4.53
N ALA A 135 -2.94 3.25 3.72
CA ALA A 135 -2.00 2.14 3.93
C ALA A 135 -0.54 2.60 3.87
N TRP A 136 -0.19 3.45 2.90
CA TRP A 136 1.16 4.01 2.81
C TRP A 136 1.50 4.94 3.98
N CYS A 137 0.54 5.75 4.43
CA CYS A 137 0.72 6.58 5.64
C CYS A 137 0.94 5.69 6.88
N LEU A 138 0.13 4.65 7.06
CA LEU A 138 0.29 3.69 8.15
C LEU A 138 1.63 2.96 8.08
N LEU A 139 2.04 2.52 6.89
CA LEU A 139 3.33 1.86 6.68
C LEU A 139 4.50 2.77 7.06
N ALA A 140 4.44 4.05 6.67
CA ALA A 140 5.46 5.02 7.06
C ALA A 140 5.56 5.19 8.58
N VAL A 141 4.43 5.22 9.29
CA VAL A 141 4.38 5.27 10.76
C VAL A 141 4.98 4.01 11.38
N VAL A 142 4.63 2.83 10.86
CA VAL A 142 5.16 1.55 11.37
C VAL A 142 6.65 1.43 11.15
N ILE A 143 7.15 1.82 9.98
CA ILE A 143 8.60 1.86 9.70
C ILE A 143 9.30 2.84 10.66
N ALA A 144 8.73 4.01 10.89
CA ALA A 144 9.26 4.97 11.84
C ALA A 144 9.34 4.39 13.27
N ILE A 145 8.31 3.68 13.72
CA ILE A 145 8.30 3.00 15.03
C ILE A 145 9.33 1.87 15.07
N ALA A 146 9.43 1.07 14.03
CA ALA A 146 10.34 -0.07 13.96
C ALA A 146 11.82 0.35 13.90
N GLN A 147 12.13 1.44 13.20
CA GLN A 147 13.48 1.98 13.05
C GLN A 147 13.88 2.96 14.15
N ALA A 148 12.91 3.50 14.89
CA ALA A 148 13.18 4.42 15.98
C ALA A 148 13.81 3.69 17.15
N GLY A 149 15.12 3.69 17.22
CA GLY A 149 15.84 3.38 18.47
C GLY A 149 15.51 4.36 19.61
N SER A 150 14.79 5.45 19.32
CA SER A 150 14.23 6.37 20.30
C SER A 150 12.88 6.93 19.82
N MET A 151 11.95 7.14 20.73
CA MET A 151 10.63 7.76 20.47
C MET A 151 10.76 9.14 19.78
N LEU A 152 11.85 9.83 20.03
CA LEU A 152 12.12 11.16 19.48
C LEU A 152 12.26 11.13 17.94
N SER A 153 12.96 10.12 17.42
CA SER A 153 13.13 9.96 15.95
C SER A 153 11.82 9.67 15.25
N ALA A 154 10.91 8.91 15.86
CA ALA A 154 9.58 8.65 15.32
C ALA A 154 8.75 9.93 15.24
N VAL A 155 8.77 10.76 16.27
CA VAL A 155 8.06 12.06 16.30
C VAL A 155 8.59 12.99 15.21
N TYR A 156 9.91 13.10 15.03
CA TYR A 156 10.50 13.92 13.97
C TYR A 156 10.06 13.45 12.58
N ASN A 157 10.09 12.14 12.31
CA ASN A 157 9.69 11.61 11.01
C ASN A 157 8.20 11.86 10.71
N ILE A 158 7.32 11.70 11.71
CA ILE A 158 5.89 12.00 11.56
C ILE A 158 5.70 13.50 11.30
N LEU A 159 6.38 14.37 12.06
CA LEU A 159 6.29 15.82 11.91
C LEU A 159 6.72 16.26 10.49
N PHE A 160 7.86 15.77 10.00
CA PHE A 160 8.33 16.08 8.65
C PHE A 160 7.40 15.54 7.57
N SER A 161 6.81 14.36 7.75
CA SER A 161 5.83 13.81 6.79
C SER A 161 4.56 14.66 6.73
N VAL A 162 4.03 15.08 7.87
CA VAL A 162 2.87 15.98 7.93
C VAL A 162 3.20 17.34 7.30
N LEU A 163 4.37 17.90 7.62
CA LEU A 163 4.83 19.18 7.05
C LEU A 163 4.96 19.09 5.53
N TYR A 164 5.50 18.00 5.01
CA TYR A 164 5.59 17.74 3.58
C TYR A 164 4.21 17.67 2.91
N ILE A 165 3.27 16.94 3.50
CA ILE A 165 1.89 16.83 2.99
C ILE A 165 1.23 18.21 2.96
N VAL A 166 1.34 18.98 4.05
CA VAL A 166 0.78 20.35 4.14
C VAL A 166 1.43 21.26 3.08
N PHE A 167 2.75 21.18 2.92
CA PHE A 167 3.48 21.95 1.89
C PHE A 167 2.96 21.60 0.48
N MET A 168 2.82 20.31 0.17
CA MET A 168 2.28 19.86 -1.12
C MET A 168 0.86 20.39 -1.38
N PHE A 169 0.01 20.39 -0.37
CA PHE A 169 -1.36 20.91 -0.50
C PHE A 169 -1.41 22.44 -0.64
N LEU A 170 -0.55 23.17 0.04
CA LEU A 170 -0.55 24.63 0.02
C LEU A 170 0.23 25.23 -1.14
N ALA A 171 1.36 24.62 -1.51
CA ALA A 171 2.27 25.16 -2.53
C ALA A 171 2.03 24.59 -3.94
N VAL A 172 1.64 23.30 -4.06
CA VAL A 172 1.54 22.64 -5.37
C VAL A 172 0.09 22.62 -5.89
N ARG A 173 -0.90 22.54 -5.02
CA ARG A 173 -2.33 22.50 -5.44
C ARG A 173 -2.87 23.79 -6.07
N PRO A 174 -2.41 25.02 -5.74
CA PRO A 174 -2.91 26.23 -6.40
C PRO A 174 -2.41 26.43 -7.84
N PHE A 175 -1.42 25.68 -8.29
CA PHE A 175 -0.93 25.65 -9.66
C PHE A 175 -1.48 24.44 -10.44
#